data_8e27cd09fb9b8f4df0ae670b529b676f
#
_entry.id   8e27cd09fb9b8f4df0ae670b529b676f
#
_cell.length_a   1.000
_cell.length_b   1.000
_cell.length_c   1.000
_cell.angle_alpha   90.00
_cell.angle_beta   90.00
_cell.angle_gamma   90.00
#
_symmetry.space_group_name_H-M   'P 1'
#
loop_
_entity.id
_entity.type
_entity.pdbx_description
1 polymer ?
#
loop_
_entity_poly.entity_id
_entity_poly.type
_entity_poly.pdbx_seq_one_letter_code
_entity_poly.pdbx_strand_id
1 'polypeptide(L)'
;SIKTCAMWTCRFIFQNKTAMIVFLQLGVVFGIYWSRPSNRAFVAESEMKINVGDAFYINRLLSSLNSYCLNEDFRSLSRTLELPIEQAVKIGAVKSYFYIDDLNDGLPDRIDYSESLDADTSYTKMQDRLLLQIVTVDSSLISTIQDALIKYIENNEYIDNMNAIRMGQLEERILSFENEIFLLDSLRRLEYFKDNKSRIAFDGTLMLAEKDKRLYHSDILALEKEKETLEWIRDVKYKSVKMASDLSVVKVTNKPFSTIVKFSLIVFVIGLFVTILFVNRKNIVNYLSR
;
A
#
# COMPACT_ATOMS: atom_id res chain seq x y z
N SER A 1 30.64 -5.06 -41.68
CA SER A 1 29.24 -4.57 -41.70
C SER A 1 28.36 -5.50 -40.89
N ILE A 2 27.32 -4.99 -40.26
CA ILE A 2 26.38 -5.76 -39.40
C ILE A 2 25.75 -6.92 -40.18
N LYS A 3 25.45 -6.71 -41.48
CA LYS A 3 24.90 -7.77 -42.37
C LYS A 3 25.85 -8.97 -42.56
N THR A 4 27.14 -8.72 -42.67
CA THR A 4 28.15 -9.80 -42.85
C THR A 4 28.31 -10.60 -41.55
N CYS A 5 28.24 -9.95 -40.37
CA CYS A 5 28.30 -10.63 -39.09
C CYS A 5 27.03 -11.49 -38.86
N ALA A 6 25.85 -10.97 -39.16
CA ALA A 6 24.60 -11.72 -39.04
C ALA A 6 24.56 -12.96 -39.97
N MET A 7 24.98 -12.80 -41.22
CA MET A 7 25.05 -13.94 -42.17
C MET A 7 26.04 -15.00 -41.70
N TRP A 8 27.22 -14.61 -41.19
CA TRP A 8 28.20 -15.53 -40.63
C TRP A 8 27.63 -16.31 -39.44
N THR A 9 26.97 -15.60 -38.52
CA THR A 9 26.35 -16.22 -37.33
C THR A 9 25.27 -17.23 -37.72
N CYS A 10 24.39 -16.87 -38.66
CA CYS A 10 23.38 -17.80 -39.17
C CYS A 10 24.02 -19.05 -39.79
N ARG A 11 25.03 -18.88 -40.66
CA ARG A 11 25.74 -20.00 -41.27
C ARG A 11 26.42 -20.90 -40.24
N PHE A 12 27.04 -20.31 -39.21
CA PHE A 12 27.65 -21.04 -38.10
C PHE A 12 26.64 -21.86 -37.31
N ILE A 13 25.46 -21.29 -36.98
CA ILE A 13 24.37 -21.99 -36.31
C ILE A 13 23.89 -23.19 -37.12
N PHE A 14 23.70 -23.00 -38.43
CA PHE A 14 23.29 -24.12 -39.33
C PHE A 14 24.33 -25.21 -39.43
N GLN A 15 25.62 -24.88 -39.44
CA GLN A 15 26.71 -25.87 -39.48
C GLN A 15 26.79 -26.68 -38.17
N ASN A 16 26.48 -26.08 -37.02
CA ASN A 16 26.54 -26.70 -35.71
C ASN A 16 25.15 -26.95 -35.10
N LYS A 17 24.14 -27.22 -35.94
CA LYS A 17 22.73 -27.34 -35.55
C LYS A 17 22.48 -28.30 -34.38
N THR A 18 23.16 -29.45 -34.35
CA THR A 18 23.00 -30.44 -33.27
C THR A 18 23.44 -29.89 -31.92
N ALA A 19 24.58 -29.21 -31.84
CA ALA A 19 25.03 -28.57 -30.61
C ALA A 19 24.05 -27.46 -30.18
N MET A 20 23.57 -26.62 -31.10
CA MET A 20 22.61 -25.55 -30.80
C MET A 20 21.27 -26.08 -30.30
N ILE A 21 20.76 -27.19 -30.87
CA ILE A 21 19.52 -27.84 -30.39
C ILE A 21 19.71 -28.36 -28.97
N VAL A 22 20.86 -28.97 -28.65
CA VAL A 22 21.15 -29.45 -27.29
C VAL A 22 21.15 -28.29 -26.27
N PHE A 23 21.82 -27.18 -26.58
CA PHE A 23 21.81 -26.01 -25.68
C PHE A 23 20.42 -25.42 -25.52
N LEU A 24 19.63 -25.37 -26.59
CA LEU A 24 18.25 -24.88 -26.51
C LEU A 24 17.39 -25.79 -25.62
N GLN A 25 17.51 -27.11 -25.76
CA GLN A 25 16.80 -28.08 -24.91
C GLN A 25 17.23 -27.96 -23.45
N LEU A 26 18.53 -27.81 -23.17
CA LEU A 26 19.03 -27.56 -21.83
C LEU A 26 18.41 -26.26 -21.24
N GLY A 27 18.33 -25.20 -22.04
CA GLY A 27 17.69 -23.97 -21.63
C GLY A 27 16.21 -24.12 -21.29
N VAL A 28 15.47 -24.91 -22.06
CA VAL A 28 14.07 -25.24 -21.78
C VAL A 28 13.94 -26.02 -20.46
N VAL A 29 14.77 -27.04 -20.24
CA VAL A 29 14.76 -27.85 -19.02
C VAL A 29 15.07 -26.98 -17.81
N PHE A 30 16.09 -26.10 -17.86
CA PHE A 30 16.40 -25.14 -16.82
C PHE A 30 15.23 -24.17 -16.59
N GLY A 31 14.62 -23.67 -17.67
CA GLY A 31 13.46 -22.77 -17.57
C GLY A 31 12.26 -23.44 -16.92
N ILE A 32 11.97 -24.71 -17.23
CA ILE A 32 10.91 -25.49 -16.57
C ILE A 32 11.21 -25.68 -15.08
N TYR A 33 12.45 -26.04 -14.75
CA TYR A 33 12.87 -26.21 -13.36
C TYR A 33 12.67 -24.89 -12.55
N TRP A 34 13.10 -23.75 -13.10
CA TRP A 34 13.01 -22.46 -12.43
C TRP A 34 11.59 -21.89 -12.37
N SER A 35 10.71 -22.27 -13.28
CA SER A 35 9.31 -21.83 -13.33
C SER A 35 8.37 -22.63 -12.42
N ARG A 36 8.89 -23.54 -11.58
CA ARG A 36 8.08 -24.30 -10.61
C ARG A 36 7.25 -23.38 -9.72
N PRO A 37 6.07 -23.81 -9.26
CA PRO A 37 5.22 -23.01 -8.38
C PRO A 37 5.95 -22.49 -7.13
N SER A 38 6.86 -23.29 -6.55
CA SER A 38 7.66 -22.90 -5.38
C SER A 38 8.58 -21.69 -5.61
N ASN A 39 8.94 -21.39 -6.86
CA ASN A 39 9.81 -20.27 -7.21
C ASN A 39 9.02 -19.05 -7.73
N ARG A 40 7.69 -19.11 -7.68
CA ARG A 40 6.84 -17.97 -8.03
C ARG A 40 6.61 -17.13 -6.79
N ALA A 41 6.65 -15.82 -6.97
CA ALA A 41 6.22 -14.89 -5.94
C ALA A 41 5.07 -14.05 -6.49
N PHE A 42 4.08 -13.86 -5.65
CA PHE A 42 2.91 -13.02 -5.88
C PHE A 42 3.16 -11.68 -5.22
N VAL A 43 3.06 -10.61 -5.98
CA VAL A 43 3.13 -9.24 -5.48
C VAL A 43 1.72 -8.72 -5.40
N ALA A 44 1.26 -8.46 -4.17
CA ALA A 44 -0.04 -7.88 -3.90
C ALA A 44 0.13 -6.45 -3.39
N GLU A 45 -0.74 -5.56 -3.85
CA GLU A 45 -0.72 -4.14 -3.50
C GLU A 45 -2.11 -3.67 -3.11
N SER A 46 -2.15 -2.74 -2.15
CA SER A 46 -3.36 -1.98 -1.82
C SER A 46 -2.98 -0.66 -1.16
N GLU A 47 -3.86 0.34 -1.31
CA GLU A 47 -3.79 1.60 -0.58
C GLU A 47 -4.24 1.39 0.86
N MET A 48 -3.41 1.81 1.80
CA MET A 48 -3.70 1.87 3.23
C MET A 48 -3.93 3.32 3.63
N LYS A 49 -5.12 3.63 4.13
CA LYS A 49 -5.47 4.94 4.69
C LYS A 49 -5.11 4.98 6.17
N ILE A 50 -4.54 6.10 6.59
CA ILE A 50 -4.06 6.35 7.94
C ILE A 50 -4.99 7.36 8.58
N ASN A 51 -5.68 6.96 9.62
CA ASN A 51 -6.58 7.82 10.36
C ASN A 51 -5.93 8.39 11.63
N VAL A 52 -4.87 7.74 12.12
CA VAL A 52 -4.15 8.10 13.35
C VAL A 52 -2.66 7.91 13.16
N GLY A 53 -1.89 8.85 13.67
CA GLY A 53 -0.44 8.82 13.56
C GLY A 53 0.04 9.48 12.27
N ASP A 54 1.29 9.18 11.94
CA ASP A 54 2.01 9.72 10.78
C ASP A 54 2.40 8.58 9.84
N ALA A 55 2.25 8.80 8.54
CA ALA A 55 2.67 7.85 7.51
C ALA A 55 4.15 7.46 7.64
N PHE A 56 5.03 8.38 8.06
CA PHE A 56 6.44 8.09 8.31
C PHE A 56 6.65 7.08 9.43
N TYR A 57 5.88 7.21 10.53
CA TYR A 57 5.96 6.27 11.63
C TYR A 57 5.50 4.87 11.22
N ILE A 58 4.36 4.78 10.53
CA ILE A 58 3.82 3.50 10.03
C ILE A 58 4.75 2.87 8.99
N ASN A 59 5.31 3.68 8.08
CA ASN A 59 6.31 3.20 7.12
C ASN A 59 7.55 2.63 7.85
N ARG A 60 7.99 3.26 8.93
CA ARG A 60 9.11 2.75 9.76
C ARG A 60 8.77 1.43 10.43
N LEU A 61 7.55 1.25 10.95
CA LEU A 61 7.07 -0.02 11.50
C LEU A 61 7.08 -1.13 10.45
N LEU A 62 6.56 -0.85 9.25
CA LEU A 62 6.54 -1.81 8.15
C LEU A 62 7.94 -2.12 7.62
N SER A 63 8.84 -1.14 7.59
CA SER A 63 10.25 -1.34 7.22
C SER A 63 10.98 -2.25 8.20
N SER A 64 10.63 -2.22 9.50
CA SER A 64 11.20 -3.16 10.46
C SER A 64 10.78 -4.60 10.17
N LEU A 65 9.53 -4.84 9.76
CA LEU A 65 9.07 -6.15 9.31
C LEU A 65 9.78 -6.62 8.03
N ASN A 66 9.98 -5.69 7.08
CA ASN A 66 10.74 -6.00 5.87
C ASN A 66 12.19 -6.42 6.18
N SER A 67 12.80 -5.81 7.21
CA SER A 67 14.13 -6.20 7.66
C SER A 67 14.18 -7.65 8.18
N TYR A 68 13.14 -8.13 8.86
CA TYR A 68 13.05 -9.54 9.23
C TYR A 68 12.95 -10.46 8.01
N CYS A 69 12.18 -10.07 6.99
CA CYS A 69 12.11 -10.83 5.73
C CYS A 69 13.47 -10.88 5.03
N LEU A 70 14.18 -9.75 4.91
CA LEU A 70 15.47 -9.66 4.25
C LEU A 70 16.59 -10.45 4.96
N ASN A 71 16.53 -10.50 6.30
CA ASN A 71 17.50 -11.23 7.12
C ASN A 71 17.08 -12.70 7.35
N GLU A 72 16.00 -13.17 6.73
CA GLU A 72 15.44 -14.53 6.90
C GLU A 72 15.12 -14.87 8.37
N ASP A 73 14.87 -13.84 9.21
CA ASP A 73 14.47 -14.02 10.61
C ASP A 73 12.96 -14.26 10.73
N PHE A 74 12.54 -15.40 10.20
CA PHE A 74 11.13 -15.79 10.20
C PHE A 74 10.56 -16.08 11.59
N ARG A 75 11.42 -16.32 12.60
CA ARG A 75 10.99 -16.48 13.99
C ARG A 75 10.50 -15.17 14.58
N SER A 76 11.26 -14.11 14.40
CA SER A 76 10.87 -12.77 14.83
C SER A 76 9.66 -12.27 14.05
N LEU A 77 9.62 -12.50 12.73
CA LEU A 77 8.47 -12.16 11.90
C LEU A 77 7.19 -12.88 12.36
N SER A 78 7.26 -14.21 12.60
CA SER A 78 6.15 -15.03 13.09
C SER A 78 5.62 -14.52 14.44
N ARG A 79 6.51 -14.18 15.37
CA ARG A 79 6.13 -13.66 16.69
C ARG A 79 5.50 -12.27 16.58
N THR A 80 6.06 -11.40 15.76
CA THR A 80 5.61 -10.00 15.61
C THR A 80 4.25 -9.92 14.91
N LEU A 81 4.01 -10.74 13.90
CA LEU A 81 2.73 -10.81 13.17
C LEU A 81 1.72 -11.77 13.78
N GLU A 82 2.10 -12.49 14.84
CA GLU A 82 1.27 -13.56 15.46
C GLU A 82 0.82 -14.62 14.44
N LEU A 83 1.67 -14.93 13.46
CA LEU A 83 1.42 -15.93 12.43
C LEU A 83 2.20 -17.21 12.71
N PRO A 84 1.68 -18.39 12.29
CA PRO A 84 2.46 -19.62 12.30
C PRO A 84 3.76 -19.47 11.51
N ILE A 85 4.86 -20.07 11.99
CA ILE A 85 6.16 -19.96 11.34
C ILE A 85 6.14 -20.46 9.89
N GLU A 86 5.32 -21.47 9.59
CA GLU A 86 5.13 -22.01 8.25
C GLU A 86 4.54 -21.00 7.26
N GLN A 87 3.74 -20.05 7.77
CA GLN A 87 3.18 -18.95 6.98
C GLN A 87 4.18 -17.80 6.89
N ALA A 88 4.89 -17.48 7.98
CA ALA A 88 5.90 -16.42 7.99
C ALA A 88 7.04 -16.68 6.99
N VAL A 89 7.49 -17.93 6.84
CA VAL A 89 8.51 -18.33 5.84
C VAL A 89 8.07 -18.07 4.40
N LYS A 90 6.77 -18.02 4.13
CA LYS A 90 6.22 -17.75 2.80
C LYS A 90 6.16 -16.25 2.47
N ILE A 91 6.41 -15.37 3.43
CA ILE A 91 6.43 -13.91 3.24
C ILE A 91 7.84 -13.52 2.76
N GLY A 92 7.95 -13.07 1.52
CA GLY A 92 9.23 -12.66 0.94
C GLY A 92 9.58 -11.20 1.23
N ALA A 93 8.60 -10.31 1.30
CA ALA A 93 8.81 -8.90 1.64
C ALA A 93 7.51 -8.22 2.07
N VAL A 94 7.63 -7.22 2.95
CA VAL A 94 6.56 -6.28 3.32
C VAL A 94 7.11 -4.88 3.11
N LYS A 95 6.62 -4.18 2.10
CA LYS A 95 7.10 -2.85 1.73
C LYS A 95 5.96 -1.84 1.78
N SER A 96 6.28 -0.61 2.05
CA SER A 96 5.35 0.51 1.97
C SER A 96 6.00 1.68 1.25
N TYR A 97 5.19 2.38 0.46
CA TYR A 97 5.63 3.49 -0.37
C TYR A 97 4.72 4.69 -0.14
N PHE A 98 5.29 5.89 -0.23
CA PHE A 98 4.54 7.12 -0.09
C PHE A 98 3.83 7.48 -1.38
N TYR A 99 2.63 8.02 -1.24
CA TYR A 99 2.01 8.80 -2.31
C TYR A 99 2.55 10.22 -2.28
N ILE A 100 2.73 10.79 -3.45
CA ILE A 100 3.17 12.17 -3.65
C ILE A 100 2.01 12.95 -4.26
N ASP A 101 1.78 14.14 -3.70
CA ASP A 101 0.88 15.15 -4.20
C ASP A 101 1.73 16.28 -4.81
N ASP A 102 1.96 16.22 -6.12
CA ASP A 102 2.76 17.20 -6.84
C ASP A 102 1.97 18.51 -7.09
N LEU A 103 0.63 18.41 -7.19
CA LEU A 103 -0.26 19.54 -7.49
C LEU A 103 -0.76 20.24 -6.21
N ASN A 104 -0.53 19.69 -5.03
CA ASN A 104 -1.04 20.15 -3.73
C ASN A 104 -2.57 20.30 -3.70
N ASP A 105 -3.29 19.39 -4.36
CA ASP A 105 -4.76 19.35 -4.40
C ASP A 105 -5.35 18.31 -3.43
N GLY A 106 -4.51 17.60 -2.66
CA GLY A 106 -4.89 16.55 -1.72
C GLY A 106 -5.17 15.20 -2.40
N LEU A 107 -4.89 15.08 -3.70
CA LEU A 107 -5.02 13.84 -4.44
C LEU A 107 -3.64 13.22 -4.74
N PRO A 108 -3.55 11.88 -4.80
CA PRO A 108 -2.30 11.22 -5.12
C PRO A 108 -2.00 11.29 -6.62
N ASP A 109 -0.91 11.96 -7.01
CA ASP A 109 -0.45 12.06 -8.40
C ASP A 109 0.44 10.87 -8.79
N ARG A 110 1.35 10.46 -7.89
CA ARG A 110 2.28 9.37 -8.14
C ARG A 110 2.71 8.66 -6.86
N ILE A 111 3.39 7.53 -7.03
CA ILE A 111 3.95 6.74 -5.93
C ILE A 111 5.47 6.89 -5.94
N ASP A 112 6.04 7.17 -4.78
CA ASP A 112 7.47 7.18 -4.55
C ASP A 112 7.94 5.77 -4.19
N TYR A 113 8.49 5.07 -5.17
CA TYR A 113 9.06 3.72 -4.99
C TYR A 113 10.49 3.73 -4.40
N SER A 114 11.02 4.91 -4.05
CA SER A 114 12.31 4.97 -3.35
C SER A 114 12.16 4.41 -1.93
N GLU A 115 13.07 3.55 -1.53
CA GLU A 115 13.11 3.02 -0.15
C GLU A 115 13.82 4.01 0.81
N SER A 116 14.30 5.15 0.30
CA SER A 116 14.97 6.14 1.10
C SER A 116 13.97 6.94 1.93
N LEU A 117 14.18 6.93 3.25
CA LEU A 117 13.50 7.83 4.19
C LEU A 117 13.99 9.29 4.05
N ASP A 118 14.98 9.53 3.17
CA ASP A 118 15.54 10.84 2.97
C ASP A 118 14.42 11.79 2.50
N ALA A 119 14.27 12.83 3.28
CA ALA A 119 13.37 13.92 2.99
C ALA A 119 13.88 14.66 1.75
N ASP A 120 13.61 14.11 0.57
CA ASP A 120 13.63 14.92 -0.64
C ASP A 120 12.52 15.95 -0.50
N THR A 121 12.91 17.15 -0.09
CA THR A 121 12.01 18.27 0.18
C THR A 121 11.38 18.84 -1.08
N SER A 122 11.72 18.30 -2.25
CA SER A 122 11.18 18.76 -3.54
C SER A 122 9.74 18.32 -3.78
N TYR A 123 9.23 17.35 -2.99
CA TYR A 123 7.89 16.80 -3.19
C TYR A 123 7.13 16.66 -1.87
N THR A 124 5.82 16.91 -1.90
CA THR A 124 4.95 16.73 -0.74
C THR A 124 4.52 15.28 -0.61
N LYS A 125 5.10 14.55 0.34
CA LYS A 125 4.66 13.18 0.69
C LYS A 125 3.35 13.24 1.46
N MET A 126 2.34 12.50 1.01
CA MET A 126 1.04 12.43 1.69
C MET A 126 1.19 11.72 3.02
N GLN A 127 0.54 12.27 4.06
CA GLN A 127 0.64 11.75 5.43
C GLN A 127 -0.54 10.86 5.82
N ASP A 128 -1.60 10.87 5.02
CA ASP A 128 -2.86 10.19 5.29
C ASP A 128 -2.97 8.82 4.61
N ARG A 129 -1.96 8.43 3.81
CA ARG A 129 -1.99 7.17 3.05
C ARG A 129 -0.62 6.64 2.67
N LEU A 130 -0.54 5.32 2.51
CA LEU A 130 0.62 4.59 2.00
C LEU A 130 0.16 3.53 1.01
N LEU A 131 1.00 3.21 0.01
CA LEU A 131 0.86 1.99 -0.76
C LEU A 131 1.53 0.85 0.00
N LEU A 132 0.75 -0.14 0.41
CA LEU A 132 1.26 -1.37 1.00
C LEU A 132 1.50 -2.40 -0.10
N GLN A 133 2.71 -2.97 -0.15
CA GLN A 133 3.10 -4.02 -1.07
C GLN A 133 3.57 -5.24 -0.29
N ILE A 134 3.00 -6.40 -0.58
CA ILE A 134 3.38 -7.68 0.02
C ILE A 134 3.86 -8.61 -1.07
N VAL A 135 4.99 -9.28 -0.83
CA VAL A 135 5.51 -10.33 -1.69
C VAL A 135 5.41 -11.65 -0.96
N THR A 136 4.67 -12.60 -1.52
CA THR A 136 4.50 -13.94 -0.93
C THR A 136 4.60 -15.02 -2.00
N VAL A 137 5.02 -16.23 -1.61
CA VAL A 137 5.02 -17.40 -2.51
C VAL A 137 3.67 -18.10 -2.57
N ASP A 138 2.74 -17.74 -1.67
CA ASP A 138 1.41 -18.35 -1.58
C ASP A 138 0.32 -17.27 -1.59
N SER A 139 -0.42 -17.19 -2.71
CA SER A 139 -1.48 -16.19 -2.86
C SER A 139 -2.66 -16.38 -1.90
N SER A 140 -2.86 -17.57 -1.36
CA SER A 140 -3.95 -17.84 -0.40
C SER A 140 -3.72 -17.17 0.96
N LEU A 141 -2.48 -16.78 1.27
CA LEU A 141 -2.11 -16.14 2.53
C LEU A 141 -2.26 -14.60 2.51
N ILE A 142 -2.55 -14.00 1.36
CA ILE A 142 -2.56 -12.54 1.22
C ILE A 142 -3.54 -11.88 2.19
N SER A 143 -4.76 -12.39 2.32
CA SER A 143 -5.76 -11.86 3.26
C SER A 143 -5.32 -12.05 4.71
N THR A 144 -4.77 -13.21 5.05
CA THR A 144 -4.27 -13.50 6.42
C THR A 144 -3.11 -12.57 6.79
N ILE A 145 -2.20 -12.33 5.84
CA ILE A 145 -1.07 -11.40 6.05
C ILE A 145 -1.59 -9.97 6.21
N GLN A 146 -2.57 -9.57 5.39
CA GLN A 146 -3.22 -8.25 5.49
C GLN A 146 -3.79 -8.03 6.89
N ASP A 147 -4.57 -8.98 7.39
CA ASP A 147 -5.20 -8.88 8.72
C ASP A 147 -4.15 -8.84 9.84
N ALA A 148 -3.09 -9.65 9.71
CA ALA A 148 -1.98 -9.65 10.65
C ALA A 148 -1.22 -8.31 10.67
N LEU A 149 -1.00 -7.69 9.50
CA LEU A 149 -0.36 -6.37 9.41
C LEU A 149 -1.22 -5.26 9.99
N ILE A 150 -2.53 -5.26 9.73
CA ILE A 150 -3.45 -4.29 10.33
C ILE A 150 -3.43 -4.45 11.85
N LYS A 151 -3.54 -5.68 12.36
CA LYS A 151 -3.50 -5.98 13.79
C LYS A 151 -2.16 -5.55 14.42
N TYR A 152 -1.04 -5.78 13.75
CA TYR A 152 0.28 -5.36 14.21
C TYR A 152 0.38 -3.83 14.36
N ILE A 153 -0.17 -3.07 13.41
CA ILE A 153 -0.18 -1.60 13.46
C ILE A 153 -1.14 -1.13 14.57
N GLU A 154 -2.35 -1.70 14.65
CA GLU A 154 -3.36 -1.31 15.65
C GLU A 154 -2.91 -1.64 17.09
N ASN A 155 -2.20 -2.75 17.31
CA ASN A 155 -1.67 -3.15 18.62
C ASN A 155 -0.38 -2.41 19.02
N ASN A 156 0.15 -1.53 18.16
CA ASN A 156 1.28 -0.72 18.54
C ASN A 156 0.88 0.30 19.62
N GLU A 157 1.53 0.28 20.77
CA GLU A 157 1.19 1.08 21.96
C GLU A 157 1.05 2.58 21.64
N TYR A 158 1.93 3.13 20.80
CA TYR A 158 1.86 4.54 20.42
C TYR A 158 0.61 4.83 19.58
N ILE A 159 0.31 3.99 18.60
CA ILE A 159 -0.85 4.16 17.70
C ILE A 159 -2.15 3.95 18.47
N ASP A 160 -2.21 2.93 19.33
CA ASP A 160 -3.38 2.62 20.15
C ASP A 160 -3.70 3.78 21.11
N ASN A 161 -2.70 4.29 21.82
CA ASN A 161 -2.85 5.45 22.69
C ASN A 161 -3.32 6.70 21.93
N MET A 162 -2.75 6.98 20.77
CA MET A 162 -3.17 8.12 19.93
C MET A 162 -4.60 7.95 19.45
N ASN A 163 -5.00 6.72 19.10
CA ASN A 163 -6.38 6.45 18.69
C ASN A 163 -7.37 6.60 19.85
N ALA A 164 -7.01 6.10 21.03
CA ALA A 164 -7.83 6.25 22.23
C ALA A 164 -8.05 7.73 22.58
N ILE A 165 -7.00 8.55 22.55
CA ILE A 165 -7.09 10.01 22.77
C ILE A 165 -8.01 10.66 21.73
N ARG A 166 -7.83 10.34 20.46
CA ARG A 166 -8.66 10.87 19.37
C ARG A 166 -10.13 10.52 19.54
N MET A 167 -10.41 9.25 19.85
CA MET A 167 -11.79 8.79 20.05
C MET A 167 -12.42 9.47 21.26
N GLY A 168 -11.70 9.61 22.38
CA GLY A 168 -12.16 10.34 23.55
C GLY A 168 -12.48 11.80 23.24
N GLN A 169 -11.62 12.50 22.49
CA GLN A 169 -11.87 13.88 22.05
C GLN A 169 -13.10 14.00 21.14
N LEU A 170 -13.34 13.04 20.25
CA LEU A 170 -14.54 13.02 19.42
C LEU A 170 -15.81 12.84 20.26
N GLU A 171 -15.80 11.93 21.22
CA GLU A 171 -16.93 11.70 22.13
C GLU A 171 -17.22 12.93 23.00
N GLU A 172 -16.20 13.57 23.57
CA GLU A 172 -16.38 14.81 24.35
C GLU A 172 -16.99 15.94 23.49
N ARG A 173 -16.55 16.08 22.24
CA ARG A 173 -17.13 17.10 21.33
C ARG A 173 -18.58 16.79 20.97
N ILE A 174 -18.91 15.52 20.68
CA ILE A 174 -20.28 15.10 20.41
C ILE A 174 -21.18 15.41 21.61
N LEU A 175 -20.76 15.04 22.82
CA LEU A 175 -21.49 15.35 24.06
C LEU A 175 -21.64 16.85 24.29
N SER A 176 -20.61 17.65 23.99
CA SER A 176 -20.67 19.10 24.08
C SER A 176 -21.75 19.67 23.15
N PHE A 177 -21.79 19.24 21.90
CA PHE A 177 -22.83 19.65 20.95
C PHE A 177 -24.24 19.20 21.38
N GLU A 178 -24.40 17.99 21.91
CA GLU A 178 -25.68 17.51 22.43
C GLU A 178 -26.18 18.40 23.57
N ASN A 179 -25.31 18.78 24.51
CA ASN A 179 -25.65 19.68 25.60
C ASN A 179 -26.02 21.08 25.09
N GLU A 180 -25.30 21.63 24.14
CA GLU A 180 -25.57 22.94 23.56
C GLU A 180 -26.90 22.97 22.79
N ILE A 181 -27.17 21.94 21.97
CA ILE A 181 -28.47 21.76 21.30
C ILE A 181 -29.60 21.69 22.33
N PHE A 182 -29.42 20.90 23.40
CA PHE A 182 -30.44 20.81 24.47
C PHE A 182 -30.71 22.14 25.15
N LEU A 183 -29.67 22.93 25.44
CA LEU A 183 -29.81 24.27 26.06
C LEU A 183 -30.53 25.22 25.10
N LEU A 184 -30.15 25.27 23.84
CA LEU A 184 -30.79 26.11 22.81
C LEU A 184 -32.27 25.72 22.59
N ASP A 185 -32.57 24.41 22.55
CA ASP A 185 -33.96 23.94 22.42
C ASP A 185 -34.80 24.31 23.64
N SER A 186 -34.20 24.23 24.82
CA SER A 186 -34.84 24.64 26.07
C SER A 186 -35.13 26.15 26.09
N LEU A 187 -34.19 26.98 25.65
CA LEU A 187 -34.39 28.44 25.50
C LEU A 187 -35.49 28.74 24.49
N ARG A 188 -35.47 28.05 23.32
CA ARG A 188 -36.51 28.18 22.28
C ARG A 188 -37.89 27.88 22.85
N ARG A 189 -38.03 26.81 23.62
CA ARG A 189 -39.32 26.44 24.25
C ARG A 189 -39.78 27.50 25.26
N LEU A 190 -38.87 28.01 26.12
CA LEU A 190 -39.19 29.06 27.08
C LEU A 190 -39.69 30.33 26.40
N GLU A 191 -39.08 30.74 25.29
CA GLU A 191 -39.52 31.90 24.50
C GLU A 191 -40.89 31.67 23.85
N TYR A 192 -41.13 30.47 23.27
CA TYR A 192 -42.46 30.16 22.76
C TYR A 192 -43.56 30.24 23.81
N PHE A 193 -43.31 29.81 25.05
CA PHE A 193 -44.30 29.87 26.11
C PHE A 193 -44.43 31.26 26.77
N LYS A 194 -43.34 32.07 26.80
CA LYS A 194 -43.40 33.46 27.26
C LYS A 194 -44.22 34.34 26.32
N ASP A 195 -44.09 34.19 25.04
CA ASP A 195 -44.79 34.96 24.03
C ASP A 195 -46.32 34.80 24.08
N ASN A 196 -46.82 33.64 24.52
CA ASN A 196 -48.27 33.44 24.70
C ASN A 196 -48.84 34.24 25.90
N LYS A 197 -47.97 34.73 26.82
CA LYS A 197 -48.41 35.61 27.92
C LYS A 197 -48.22 37.10 27.65
N SER A 198 -47.37 37.49 26.69
CA SER A 198 -47.04 38.88 26.36
C SER A 198 -47.75 39.43 25.13
N ARG A 199 -48.73 38.69 24.55
CA ARG A 199 -49.55 39.20 23.46
C ARG A 199 -50.54 40.31 23.84
N ILE A 200 -50.45 40.86 25.04
CA ILE A 200 -51.31 41.97 25.55
C ILE A 200 -50.45 43.22 25.88
N ALA A 201 -49.49 43.55 25.07
CA ALA A 201 -48.85 44.89 25.16
C ALA A 201 -47.98 45.18 23.94
N PHE A 202 -48.58 45.84 22.99
CA PHE A 202 -48.10 46.90 22.12
C PHE A 202 -46.67 46.90 21.54
N ASP A 203 -46.64 46.96 20.18
CA ASP A 203 -45.89 47.92 19.37
C ASP A 203 -44.37 47.76 19.24
N GLY A 204 -43.94 47.47 18.06
CA GLY A 204 -42.56 47.64 17.61
C GLY A 204 -41.57 46.49 17.94
N THR A 205 -41.80 45.72 18.97
CA THR A 205 -40.94 44.62 19.46
C THR A 205 -41.14 43.26 18.74
N LEU A 206 -42.21 43.11 17.99
CA LEU A 206 -42.55 41.86 17.27
C LEU A 206 -41.56 41.49 16.18
N MET A 207 -40.90 42.46 15.54
CA MET A 207 -39.91 42.18 14.49
C MET A 207 -38.57 41.66 15.04
N LEU A 208 -38.16 42.10 16.25
CA LEU A 208 -36.93 41.63 16.89
C LEU A 208 -37.07 40.21 17.44
N ALA A 209 -38.24 39.88 18.06
CA ALA A 209 -38.50 38.53 18.56
C ALA A 209 -38.56 37.45 17.45
N GLU A 210 -39.09 37.83 16.30
CA GLU A 210 -39.15 36.89 15.13
C GLU A 210 -37.79 36.66 14.50
N LYS A 211 -36.89 37.66 14.53
CA LYS A 211 -35.53 37.56 14.05
C LYS A 211 -34.66 36.69 14.96
N ASP A 212 -34.82 36.83 16.28
CA ASP A 212 -34.10 36.02 17.25
C ASP A 212 -34.56 34.54 17.24
N LYS A 213 -35.85 34.28 17.05
CA LYS A 213 -36.38 32.92 16.90
C LYS A 213 -35.84 32.19 15.66
N ARG A 214 -35.63 32.88 14.56
CA ARG A 214 -35.00 32.32 13.36
C ARG A 214 -33.51 32.00 13.59
N LEU A 215 -32.83 32.82 14.39
CA LEU A 215 -31.43 32.61 14.75
C LEU A 215 -31.24 31.30 15.54
N TYR A 216 -32.01 31.07 16.63
CA TYR A 216 -31.89 29.84 17.41
C TYR A 216 -32.18 28.56 16.62
N HIS A 217 -33.12 28.60 15.66
CA HIS A 217 -33.38 27.44 14.82
C HIS A 217 -32.26 27.16 13.85
N SER A 218 -31.67 28.19 13.25
CA SER A 218 -30.53 28.03 12.34
C SER A 218 -29.29 27.53 13.10
N ASP A 219 -29.07 27.99 14.32
CA ASP A 219 -27.94 27.60 15.16
C ASP A 219 -28.07 26.12 15.59
N ILE A 220 -29.27 25.69 16.01
CA ILE A 220 -29.53 24.27 16.31
C ILE A 220 -29.25 23.38 15.09
N LEU A 221 -29.76 23.75 13.92
CA LEU A 221 -29.51 22.97 12.69
C LEU A 221 -28.03 22.91 12.31
N ALA A 222 -27.29 24.01 12.53
CA ALA A 222 -25.85 24.03 12.29
C ALA A 222 -25.10 23.09 13.23
N LEU A 223 -25.42 23.11 14.52
CA LEU A 223 -24.83 22.23 15.53
C LEU A 223 -25.19 20.76 15.30
N GLU A 224 -26.45 20.47 14.93
CA GLU A 224 -26.88 19.11 14.56
C GLU A 224 -26.06 18.58 13.37
N LYS A 225 -25.85 19.39 12.33
CA LYS A 225 -25.04 19.01 11.17
C LYS A 225 -23.57 18.77 11.53
N GLU A 226 -23.00 19.61 12.41
CA GLU A 226 -21.62 19.40 12.89
C GLU A 226 -21.52 18.13 13.73
N LYS A 227 -22.50 17.88 14.63
CA LYS A 227 -22.59 16.65 15.42
C LYS A 227 -22.65 15.42 14.51
N GLU A 228 -23.56 15.39 13.53
CA GLU A 228 -23.68 14.29 12.57
C GLU A 228 -22.35 14.04 11.81
N THR A 229 -21.62 15.11 11.47
CA THR A 229 -20.31 15.00 10.83
C THR A 229 -19.29 14.32 11.76
N LEU A 230 -19.28 14.67 13.05
CA LEU A 230 -18.37 14.03 14.03
C LEU A 230 -18.76 12.56 14.30
N GLU A 231 -20.04 12.26 14.39
CA GLU A 231 -20.56 10.89 14.52
C GLU A 231 -20.15 10.04 13.31
N TRP A 232 -20.29 10.58 12.10
CA TRP A 232 -19.81 9.92 10.89
C TRP A 232 -18.28 9.67 10.94
N ILE A 233 -17.49 10.67 11.38
CA ILE A 233 -16.04 10.51 11.53
C ILE A 233 -15.73 9.42 12.55
N ARG A 234 -16.42 9.39 13.69
CA ARG A 234 -16.26 8.36 14.73
C ARG A 234 -16.55 6.97 14.16
N ASP A 235 -17.66 6.81 13.45
CA ASP A 235 -18.14 5.50 13.00
C ASP A 235 -17.37 4.96 11.79
N VAL A 236 -16.89 5.84 10.89
CA VAL A 236 -16.16 5.45 9.67
C VAL A 236 -14.66 5.34 9.91
N LYS A 237 -14.13 6.21 10.77
CA LYS A 237 -12.68 6.29 11.02
C LYS A 237 -12.29 5.79 12.42
N TYR A 238 -13.03 4.84 13.00
CA TYR A 238 -12.75 4.32 14.34
C TYR A 238 -11.41 3.56 14.41
N LYS A 239 -10.98 2.91 13.34
CA LYS A 239 -9.69 2.22 13.24
C LYS A 239 -8.55 3.19 12.94
N SER A 240 -7.39 2.89 13.48
CA SER A 240 -6.16 3.69 13.24
C SER A 240 -5.74 3.65 11.78
N VAL A 241 -5.85 2.48 11.16
CA VAL A 241 -5.57 2.27 9.74
C VAL A 241 -6.70 1.49 9.07
N LYS A 242 -6.92 1.73 7.79
CA LYS A 242 -7.92 1.03 7.00
C LYS A 242 -7.40 0.80 5.58
N MET A 243 -7.55 -0.43 5.08
CA MET A 243 -7.29 -0.70 3.67
C MET A 243 -8.42 -0.10 2.82
N ALA A 244 -8.06 0.58 1.74
CA ALA A 244 -9.04 1.13 0.79
C ALA A 244 -9.72 0.02 -0.02
N SER A 245 -8.98 -1.05 -0.31
CA SER A 245 -9.46 -2.29 -0.92
C SER A 245 -8.65 -3.47 -0.36
N ASP A 246 -9.17 -4.67 -0.49
CA ASP A 246 -8.38 -5.85 -0.18
C ASP A 246 -7.14 -5.92 -1.07
N LEU A 247 -6.04 -6.45 -0.52
CA LEU A 247 -4.81 -6.66 -1.26
C LEU A 247 -5.06 -7.52 -2.51
N SER A 248 -4.78 -6.96 -3.66
CA SER A 248 -4.94 -7.63 -4.93
C SER A 248 -3.60 -7.98 -5.55
N VAL A 249 -3.52 -9.16 -6.19
CA VAL A 249 -2.30 -9.58 -6.89
C VAL A 249 -2.13 -8.75 -8.16
N VAL A 250 -1.16 -7.85 -8.14
CA VAL A 250 -0.84 -6.98 -9.29
C VAL A 250 0.17 -7.65 -10.22
N LYS A 251 1.10 -8.42 -9.64
CA LYS A 251 2.19 -9.03 -10.41
C LYS A 251 2.51 -10.42 -9.90
N VAL A 252 2.75 -11.32 -10.82
CA VAL A 252 3.32 -12.65 -10.55
C VAL A 252 4.70 -12.70 -11.15
N THR A 253 5.72 -12.96 -10.31
CA THR A 253 7.09 -13.17 -10.79
C THR A 253 7.26 -14.57 -11.35
N ASN A 254 8.28 -14.77 -12.19
CA ASN A 254 8.62 -16.07 -12.76
C ASN A 254 7.44 -16.78 -13.46
N LYS A 255 6.65 -16.02 -14.26
CA LYS A 255 5.60 -16.60 -15.08
C LYS A 255 6.20 -17.72 -15.99
N PRO A 256 5.56 -18.90 -16.05
CA PRO A 256 6.18 -20.07 -16.68
C PRO A 256 6.73 -19.80 -18.08
N PHE A 257 5.90 -19.30 -18.97
CA PHE A 257 6.28 -19.04 -20.35
C PHE A 257 7.44 -18.04 -20.48
N SER A 258 7.35 -16.91 -19.79
CA SER A 258 8.39 -15.87 -19.83
C SER A 258 9.72 -16.37 -19.27
N THR A 259 9.69 -17.16 -18.20
CA THR A 259 10.88 -17.73 -17.56
C THR A 259 11.54 -18.77 -18.48
N ILE A 260 10.77 -19.67 -19.06
CA ILE A 260 11.29 -20.68 -20.01
C ILE A 260 11.97 -20.00 -21.21
N VAL A 261 11.31 -18.99 -21.81
CA VAL A 261 11.87 -18.25 -22.95
C VAL A 261 13.17 -17.53 -22.57
N LYS A 262 13.22 -16.86 -21.42
CA LYS A 262 14.42 -16.16 -20.94
C LYS A 262 15.60 -17.12 -20.75
N PHE A 263 15.39 -18.22 -20.03
CA PHE A 263 16.47 -19.22 -19.81
C PHE A 263 16.91 -19.90 -21.09
N SER A 264 15.96 -20.23 -21.98
CA SER A 264 16.29 -20.80 -23.28
C SER A 264 17.19 -19.88 -24.11
N LEU A 265 16.88 -18.58 -24.10
CA LEU A 265 17.66 -17.58 -24.84
C LEU A 265 19.05 -17.39 -24.22
N ILE A 266 19.16 -17.30 -22.90
CA ILE A 266 20.43 -17.15 -22.18
C ILE A 266 21.33 -18.37 -22.47
N VAL A 267 20.82 -19.60 -22.28
CA VAL A 267 21.59 -20.83 -22.48
C VAL A 267 21.96 -20.99 -23.95
N PHE A 268 21.09 -20.60 -24.88
CA PHE A 268 21.39 -20.60 -26.31
C PHE A 268 22.56 -19.67 -26.65
N VAL A 269 22.59 -18.45 -26.13
CA VAL A 269 23.69 -17.49 -26.32
C VAL A 269 24.99 -18.02 -25.72
N ILE A 270 24.96 -18.57 -24.52
CA ILE A 270 26.13 -19.22 -23.89
C ILE A 270 26.60 -20.39 -24.75
N GLY A 271 25.68 -21.22 -25.21
CA GLY A 271 25.98 -22.36 -26.09
C GLY A 271 26.65 -21.94 -27.41
N LEU A 272 26.21 -20.81 -27.98
CA LEU A 272 26.82 -20.23 -29.16
C LEU A 272 28.28 -19.84 -28.90
N PHE A 273 28.56 -19.13 -27.80
CA PHE A 273 29.93 -18.79 -27.42
C PHE A 273 30.81 -19.99 -27.18
N VAL A 274 30.32 -20.99 -26.43
CA VAL A 274 31.07 -22.24 -26.16
C VAL A 274 31.37 -22.98 -27.47
N THR A 275 30.42 -23.06 -28.38
CA THR A 275 30.60 -23.72 -29.66
C THR A 275 31.63 -22.98 -30.53
N ILE A 276 31.62 -21.63 -30.56
CA ILE A 276 32.61 -20.84 -31.27
C ILE A 276 34.01 -21.09 -30.70
N LEU A 277 34.18 -21.10 -29.39
CA LEU A 277 35.45 -21.36 -28.73
C LEU A 277 35.94 -22.79 -29.04
N PHE A 278 35.05 -23.78 -29.00
CA PHE A 278 35.42 -25.16 -29.25
C PHE A 278 35.83 -25.43 -30.71
N VAL A 279 35.09 -24.88 -31.67
CA VAL A 279 35.42 -25.01 -33.10
C VAL A 279 36.72 -24.30 -33.45
N ASN A 280 36.96 -23.10 -32.84
CA ASN A 280 38.16 -22.31 -33.10
C ASN A 280 39.35 -22.63 -32.17
N ARG A 281 39.25 -23.65 -31.29
CA ARG A 281 40.26 -23.95 -30.28
C ARG A 281 41.69 -24.02 -30.80
N LYS A 282 41.92 -24.65 -31.97
CA LYS A 282 43.27 -24.78 -32.58
C LYS A 282 43.83 -23.40 -32.96
N ASN A 283 43.02 -22.52 -33.53
CA ASN A 283 43.44 -21.17 -33.92
C ASN A 283 43.72 -20.28 -32.70
N ILE A 284 42.92 -20.44 -31.65
CA ILE A 284 43.07 -19.71 -30.38
C ILE A 284 44.38 -20.15 -29.68
N VAL A 285 44.63 -21.46 -29.59
CA VAL A 285 45.88 -21.98 -28.98
C VAL A 285 47.10 -21.52 -29.78
N ASN A 286 47.06 -21.57 -31.11
CA ASN A 286 48.14 -21.08 -31.95
C ASN A 286 48.39 -19.58 -31.85
N TYR A 287 47.36 -18.79 -31.54
CA TYR A 287 47.48 -17.34 -31.31
C TYR A 287 48.07 -17.01 -29.93
N LEU A 288 47.72 -17.79 -28.90
CA LEU A 288 48.20 -17.59 -27.52
C LEU A 288 49.62 -18.18 -27.31
N SER A 289 50.08 -19.06 -28.21
CA SER A 289 51.42 -19.67 -28.17
C SER A 289 52.47 -18.87 -28.95
N ARG A 290 52.09 -17.77 -29.56
CA ARG A 290 52.98 -16.79 -30.18
C ARG A 290 53.23 -15.60 -29.25
#